data_d386b28bf6e43d127e7bec66cecff302
#
_entry.id   d386b28bf6e43d127e7bec66cecff302
#
_cell.length_a   1.000
_cell.length_b   1.000
_cell.length_c   1.000
_cell.angle_alpha   90.00
_cell.angle_beta   90.00
_cell.angle_gamma   90.00
#
_symmetry.space_group_name_H-M   'P 1'
#
loop_
_entity.id
_entity.type
_entity.pdbx_description
1 polymer ?
#
loop_
_entity_poly.entity_id
_entity_poly.type
_entity_poly.pdbx_seq_one_letter_code
_entity_poly.pdbx_strand_id
1 'polypeptide(L)'
;MDLAQFVGAQGPAGANGATGNPGAPGASGEQGPKGDPGDFHVVDSTGKVIGIGDVGHSDDVALKVPGVGAGILDVADDNDGFFQGDITLYHESTDCTGETLVEVFRADLIPFISAFANNAYFPDLPGSTRTIKSQEFDTNTCSTFITPRGLCCESFQTPEDRFTASAVIVPLANLGTPPFHADF
;
A
#
# COMPACT_ATOMS: atom_id res chain seq x y z
N MET A 1 63.01 93.65 -10.28
CA MET A 1 63.27 92.40 -10.98
C MET A 1 62.33 91.38 -10.40
N ASP A 2 61.30 90.99 -11.14
CA ASP A 2 60.19 90.11 -10.72
C ASP A 2 60.61 88.70 -11.06
N LEU A 3 60.77 87.89 -10.04
CA LEU A 3 61.09 86.47 -10.22
C LEU A 3 59.80 85.72 -10.44
N ALA A 4 59.42 85.60 -11.73
CA ALA A 4 58.33 84.75 -12.09
C ALA A 4 58.60 83.30 -11.67
N GLN A 5 57.74 82.78 -10.78
CA GLN A 5 57.80 81.43 -10.33
C GLN A 5 57.58 80.47 -11.51
N PHE A 6 58.54 79.67 -11.83
CA PHE A 6 58.37 78.48 -12.65
C PHE A 6 57.64 77.41 -11.85
N VAL A 7 56.40 77.41 -11.88
CA VAL A 7 55.61 76.26 -11.39
C VAL A 7 55.53 75.29 -12.53
N GLY A 8 56.24 74.16 -12.46
CA GLY A 8 56.16 73.11 -13.44
C GLY A 8 54.76 72.53 -13.43
N ALA A 9 54.28 72.12 -14.56
CA ALA A 9 52.93 71.49 -14.72
C ALA A 9 52.90 70.22 -13.87
N GLN A 10 51.77 70.03 -13.13
CA GLN A 10 51.53 68.82 -12.36
C GLN A 10 51.52 67.62 -13.30
N GLY A 11 52.18 66.55 -12.98
CA GLY A 11 52.22 65.32 -13.75
C GLY A 11 50.79 64.70 -13.85
N PRO A 12 50.52 63.94 -14.89
CA PRO A 12 49.25 63.25 -15.01
C PRO A 12 48.97 62.30 -13.86
N ALA A 13 47.68 62.14 -13.50
CA ALA A 13 47.27 61.21 -12.46
C ALA A 13 47.64 59.75 -12.86
N GLY A 14 48.08 58.97 -11.91
CA GLY A 14 48.42 57.54 -12.13
C GLY A 14 47.19 56.77 -12.65
N ALA A 15 47.43 55.73 -13.44
CA ALA A 15 46.36 54.88 -13.97
C ALA A 15 45.62 54.18 -12.82
N ASN A 16 44.33 54.03 -12.99
CA ASN A 16 43.55 53.23 -12.01
C ASN A 16 44.09 51.80 -11.92
N GLY A 17 44.08 51.24 -10.73
CA GLY A 17 44.44 49.86 -10.51
C GLY A 17 43.52 48.91 -11.30
N ALA A 18 44.01 47.75 -11.68
CA ALA A 18 43.25 46.75 -12.39
C ALA A 18 42.03 46.28 -11.52
N THR A 19 40.91 46.05 -12.18
CA THR A 19 39.73 45.48 -11.53
C THR A 19 40.08 44.09 -10.97
N GLY A 20 39.76 43.80 -9.71
CA GLY A 20 39.97 42.48 -9.11
C GLY A 20 39.23 41.38 -9.89
N ASN A 21 39.80 40.19 -9.87
CA ASN A 21 39.14 39.04 -10.51
C ASN A 21 37.77 38.76 -9.89
N PRO A 22 36.79 38.32 -10.68
CA PRO A 22 35.52 37.83 -10.16
C PRO A 22 35.76 36.77 -9.09
N GLY A 23 34.96 36.76 -8.03
CA GLY A 23 34.99 35.69 -7.02
C GLY A 23 34.69 34.34 -7.66
N ALA A 24 35.21 33.28 -7.07
CA ALA A 24 34.88 31.90 -7.48
C ALA A 24 33.39 31.66 -7.42
N PRO A 25 32.83 30.84 -8.33
CA PRO A 25 31.42 30.40 -8.21
C PRO A 25 31.19 29.79 -6.83
N GLY A 26 29.99 29.98 -6.27
CA GLY A 26 29.58 29.35 -5.03
C GLY A 26 29.61 27.81 -5.20
N ALA A 27 29.83 27.10 -4.10
CA ALA A 27 29.71 25.63 -4.11
C ALA A 27 28.33 25.21 -4.59
N SER A 28 28.29 24.12 -5.36
CA SER A 28 26.99 23.49 -5.71
C SER A 28 26.25 23.13 -4.42
N GLY A 29 24.93 23.36 -4.38
CA GLY A 29 24.08 22.89 -3.29
C GLY A 29 24.23 21.39 -3.08
N GLU A 30 24.05 20.96 -1.85
CA GLU A 30 24.03 19.53 -1.54
C GLU A 30 22.92 18.84 -2.36
N GLN A 31 23.20 17.60 -2.78
CA GLN A 31 22.20 16.77 -3.43
C GLN A 31 21.05 16.56 -2.44
N GLY A 32 19.80 16.72 -2.91
CA GLY A 32 18.63 16.45 -2.10
C GLY A 32 18.66 15.02 -1.55
N PRO A 33 17.95 14.74 -0.45
CA PRO A 33 17.83 13.39 0.08
C PRO A 33 17.32 12.48 -1.04
N LYS A 34 17.82 11.23 -1.03
CA LYS A 34 17.28 10.18 -1.90
C LYS A 34 15.79 10.07 -1.61
N GLY A 35 14.94 10.07 -2.64
CA GLY A 35 13.52 9.80 -2.48
C GLY A 35 13.32 8.47 -1.76
N ASP A 36 12.24 8.36 -1.01
CA ASP A 36 11.81 7.08 -0.45
C ASP A 36 11.71 6.05 -1.59
N PRO A 37 11.96 4.75 -1.31
CA PRO A 37 11.67 3.70 -2.27
C PRO A 37 10.24 3.92 -2.76
N GLY A 38 10.05 4.28 -4.01
CA GLY A 38 8.74 4.62 -4.54
C GLY A 38 7.85 3.39 -4.55
N ASP A 39 6.60 3.57 -4.14
CA ASP A 39 5.56 2.59 -4.43
C ASP A 39 5.49 2.41 -5.96
N PHE A 40 5.30 1.19 -6.40
CA PHE A 40 5.08 0.89 -7.82
C PHE A 40 3.61 0.54 -8.05
N HIS A 41 3.11 0.82 -9.24
CA HIS A 41 1.78 0.39 -9.61
C HIS A 41 1.79 -1.10 -9.98
N VAL A 42 0.79 -1.83 -9.51
CA VAL A 42 0.52 -3.19 -10.00
C VAL A 42 -0.52 -3.09 -11.10
N VAL A 43 -0.16 -3.63 -12.26
CA VAL A 43 -0.94 -3.53 -13.49
C VAL A 43 -1.34 -4.92 -13.94
N ASP A 44 -2.57 -5.10 -14.35
CA ASP A 44 -3.08 -6.36 -14.87
C ASP A 44 -2.73 -6.56 -16.37
N SER A 45 -2.99 -7.74 -16.89
CA SER A 45 -2.72 -8.09 -18.29
C SER A 45 -3.43 -7.22 -19.33
N THR A 46 -4.43 -6.45 -18.91
CA THR A 46 -5.15 -5.51 -19.79
C THR A 46 -4.59 -4.08 -19.73
N GLY A 47 -3.60 -3.82 -18.89
CA GLY A 47 -3.02 -2.50 -18.64
C GLY A 47 -3.78 -1.66 -17.61
N LYS A 48 -4.70 -2.28 -16.87
CA LYS A 48 -5.44 -1.60 -15.79
C LYS A 48 -4.61 -1.60 -14.51
N VAL A 49 -4.40 -0.43 -13.90
CA VAL A 49 -3.83 -0.34 -12.55
C VAL A 49 -4.82 -0.95 -11.57
N ILE A 50 -4.40 -1.98 -10.86
CA ILE A 50 -5.22 -2.68 -9.87
C ILE A 50 -4.91 -2.23 -8.45
N GLY A 51 -3.70 -1.77 -8.18
CA GLY A 51 -3.28 -1.33 -6.85
C GLY A 51 -1.88 -0.74 -6.83
N ILE A 52 -1.37 -0.57 -5.62
CA ILE A 52 -0.02 -0.10 -5.35
C ILE A 52 0.71 -1.21 -4.61
N GLY A 53 1.87 -1.61 -5.11
CA GLY A 53 2.76 -2.55 -4.45
C GLY A 53 3.80 -1.84 -3.59
N ASP A 54 4.31 -2.53 -2.57
CA ASP A 54 5.40 -2.08 -1.71
C ASP A 54 6.70 -2.79 -2.11
N VAL A 55 7.77 -2.03 -2.33
CA VAL A 55 9.11 -2.57 -2.64
C VAL A 55 9.67 -3.47 -1.53
N GLY A 56 9.16 -3.34 -0.31
CA GLY A 56 9.56 -4.17 0.84
C GLY A 56 8.84 -5.51 0.93
N HIS A 57 7.66 -5.62 0.30
CA HIS A 57 6.80 -6.80 0.29
C HIS A 57 6.24 -6.95 -1.13
N SER A 58 7.02 -7.60 -1.99
CA SER A 58 6.74 -7.69 -3.44
C SER A 58 5.41 -8.36 -3.78
N ASP A 59 4.85 -9.10 -2.84
CA ASP A 59 3.65 -9.91 -3.02
C ASP A 59 2.39 -9.18 -2.56
N ASP A 60 2.55 -8.12 -1.73
CA ASP A 60 1.45 -7.34 -1.18
C ASP A 60 0.99 -6.26 -2.16
N VAL A 61 -0.29 -6.23 -2.46
CA VAL A 61 -0.91 -5.19 -3.28
C VAL A 61 -1.99 -4.47 -2.48
N ALA A 62 -1.78 -3.18 -2.23
CA ALA A 62 -2.81 -2.34 -1.63
C ALA A 62 -3.88 -2.00 -2.68
N LEU A 63 -5.06 -2.55 -2.49
CA LEU A 63 -6.22 -2.37 -3.36
C LEU A 63 -7.19 -1.34 -2.77
N LYS A 64 -7.80 -0.57 -3.65
CA LYS A 64 -8.95 0.28 -3.30
C LYS A 64 -10.12 -0.02 -4.22
N VAL A 65 -11.14 -0.67 -3.68
CA VAL A 65 -12.34 -1.03 -4.43
C VAL A 65 -13.42 0.02 -4.19
N PRO A 66 -13.88 0.74 -5.23
CA PRO A 66 -14.93 1.76 -5.08
C PRO A 66 -16.21 1.19 -4.45
N GLY A 67 -16.70 1.84 -3.40
CA GLY A 67 -17.93 1.43 -2.69
C GLY A 67 -17.76 0.23 -1.75
N VAL A 68 -16.56 -0.35 -1.67
CA VAL A 68 -16.25 -1.48 -0.80
C VAL A 68 -15.27 -1.08 0.29
N GLY A 69 -14.14 -0.54 -0.09
CA GLY A 69 -13.08 -0.15 0.84
C GLY A 69 -11.68 -0.32 0.27
N ALA A 70 -10.70 -0.25 1.14
CA ALA A 70 -9.31 -0.51 0.83
C ALA A 70 -8.81 -1.71 1.66
N GLY A 71 -7.82 -2.42 1.14
CA GLY A 71 -7.19 -3.52 1.85
C GLY A 71 -5.94 -4.01 1.12
N ILE A 72 -5.18 -4.86 1.79
CA ILE A 72 -3.99 -5.49 1.23
C ILE A 72 -4.36 -6.92 0.85
N LEU A 73 -4.08 -7.29 -0.38
CA LEU A 73 -4.29 -8.63 -0.92
C LEU A 73 -3.00 -9.11 -1.57
N ASP A 74 -2.60 -10.33 -1.22
CA ASP A 74 -1.37 -10.91 -1.74
C ASP A 74 -1.54 -11.35 -3.20
N VAL A 75 -0.51 -11.14 -3.99
CA VAL A 75 -0.37 -11.69 -5.35
C VAL A 75 0.42 -13.00 -5.24
N ALA A 76 0.03 -13.99 -6.01
CA ALA A 76 0.76 -15.26 -6.06
C ALA A 76 2.18 -15.07 -6.61
N ASP A 77 3.14 -15.85 -6.10
CA ASP A 77 4.58 -15.76 -6.43
C ASP A 77 4.89 -15.82 -7.94
N ASP A 78 4.05 -16.47 -8.72
CA ASP A 78 4.15 -16.60 -10.17
C ASP A 78 3.44 -15.48 -10.95
N ASN A 79 2.87 -14.50 -10.26
CA ASN A 79 2.02 -13.42 -10.79
C ASN A 79 0.78 -13.92 -11.57
N ASP A 80 0.41 -15.18 -11.40
CA ASP A 80 -0.72 -15.81 -12.10
C ASP A 80 -2.08 -15.47 -11.48
N GLY A 81 -2.08 -14.58 -10.48
CA GLY A 81 -3.31 -14.11 -9.86
C GLY A 81 -3.11 -13.66 -8.42
N PHE A 82 -4.20 -13.52 -7.71
CA PHE A 82 -4.17 -13.26 -6.28
C PHE A 82 -3.97 -14.56 -5.50
N PHE A 83 -3.14 -14.50 -4.47
CA PHE A 83 -2.96 -15.64 -3.58
C PHE A 83 -4.31 -16.02 -2.94
N GLN A 84 -4.64 -17.29 -2.99
CA GLN A 84 -5.86 -17.82 -2.40
C GLN A 84 -5.50 -18.93 -1.41
N GLY A 85 -5.86 -18.73 -0.15
CA GLY A 85 -5.59 -19.73 0.91
C GLY A 85 -5.92 -19.19 2.29
N ASP A 86 -5.73 -20.04 3.29
CA ASP A 86 -5.80 -19.78 4.73
C ASP A 86 -6.85 -18.75 5.17
N ILE A 87 -8.09 -18.92 4.71
CA ILE A 87 -9.18 -18.06 5.12
C ILE A 87 -9.86 -18.60 6.38
N THR A 88 -10.23 -17.69 7.27
CA THR A 88 -11.16 -17.98 8.36
C THR A 88 -12.29 -16.96 8.33
N LEU A 89 -13.51 -17.45 8.20
CA LEU A 89 -14.73 -16.65 8.24
C LEU A 89 -15.51 -17.02 9.50
N TYR A 90 -16.13 -16.03 10.12
CA TYR A 90 -16.81 -16.18 11.40
C TYR A 90 -18.31 -16.00 11.29
N HIS A 91 -19.06 -16.63 12.22
CA HIS A 91 -20.52 -16.58 12.26
C HIS A 91 -21.03 -16.48 13.71
N GLU A 92 -22.12 -15.75 13.89
CA GLU A 92 -22.87 -15.70 15.15
C GLU A 92 -23.82 -16.89 15.32
N SER A 93 -24.02 -17.71 14.26
CA SER A 93 -24.72 -19.00 14.31
C SER A 93 -23.78 -20.12 14.71
N THR A 94 -24.31 -21.31 15.05
CA THR A 94 -23.50 -22.49 15.39
C THR A 94 -23.24 -23.41 14.19
N ASP A 95 -23.77 -23.09 13.03
CA ASP A 95 -23.78 -23.93 11.82
C ASP A 95 -23.21 -23.21 10.59
N CYS A 96 -22.44 -22.16 10.79
CA CYS A 96 -21.84 -21.34 9.75
C CYS A 96 -22.86 -20.74 8.76
N THR A 97 -24.07 -20.51 9.22
CA THR A 97 -25.10 -19.83 8.41
C THR A 97 -25.23 -18.37 8.81
N GLY A 98 -25.96 -17.60 7.98
CA GLY A 98 -26.22 -16.19 8.24
C GLY A 98 -25.12 -15.27 7.72
N GLU A 99 -24.88 -14.18 8.44
CA GLU A 99 -23.90 -13.18 8.08
C GLU A 99 -22.48 -13.74 8.14
N THR A 100 -21.69 -13.48 7.10
CA THR A 100 -20.28 -13.83 7.07
C THR A 100 -19.48 -12.66 7.63
N LEU A 101 -18.61 -12.95 8.59
CA LEU A 101 -17.79 -11.96 9.29
C LEU A 101 -16.30 -12.25 9.04
N VAL A 102 -15.51 -11.20 8.96
CA VAL A 102 -14.04 -11.25 8.92
C VAL A 102 -13.48 -10.58 10.16
N GLU A 103 -12.38 -11.11 10.69
CA GLU A 103 -11.70 -10.52 11.84
C GLU A 103 -10.97 -9.24 11.44
N VAL A 104 -11.01 -8.23 12.30
CA VAL A 104 -10.35 -6.95 12.09
C VAL A 104 -9.36 -6.74 13.24
N PHE A 105 -8.08 -6.95 12.96
CA PHE A 105 -7.04 -6.88 13.99
C PHE A 105 -6.68 -5.46 14.44
N ARG A 106 -6.90 -4.46 13.56
CA ARG A 106 -6.66 -3.04 13.85
C ARG A 106 -7.62 -2.16 13.06
N ALA A 107 -8.39 -1.35 13.76
CA ALA A 107 -9.39 -0.47 13.16
C ALA A 107 -8.80 0.71 12.35
N ASP A 108 -7.53 1.03 12.53
CA ASP A 108 -6.82 2.19 11.99
C ASP A 108 -5.84 1.85 10.85
N LEU A 109 -5.65 0.59 10.55
CA LEU A 109 -4.79 0.12 9.47
C LEU A 109 -5.61 -0.42 8.29
N ILE A 110 -5.00 -0.40 7.12
CA ILE A 110 -5.54 -1.08 5.94
C ILE A 110 -5.57 -2.59 6.25
N PRO A 111 -6.73 -3.24 6.27
CA PRO A 111 -6.84 -4.65 6.65
C PRO A 111 -6.25 -5.55 5.56
N PHE A 112 -5.68 -6.68 5.98
CA PHE A 112 -5.43 -7.78 5.06
C PHE A 112 -6.75 -8.37 4.58
N ILE A 113 -6.80 -8.68 3.29
CA ILE A 113 -7.96 -9.25 2.63
C ILE A 113 -7.64 -10.72 2.36
N SER A 114 -8.51 -11.60 2.79
CA SER A 114 -8.39 -13.01 2.42
C SER A 114 -9.07 -13.28 1.09
N ALA A 115 -8.47 -14.12 0.26
CA ALA A 115 -9.05 -14.60 -0.98
C ALA A 115 -9.23 -16.11 -0.94
N PHE A 116 -10.41 -16.59 -1.34
CA PHE A 116 -10.73 -18.01 -1.43
C PHE A 116 -11.82 -18.26 -2.47
N ALA A 117 -11.72 -19.38 -3.17
CA ALA A 117 -12.70 -19.81 -4.18
C ALA A 117 -13.06 -18.69 -5.18
N ASN A 118 -12.03 -17.98 -5.69
CA ASN A 118 -12.13 -16.87 -6.63
C ASN A 118 -12.87 -15.62 -6.09
N ASN A 119 -12.96 -15.47 -4.78
CA ASN A 119 -13.52 -14.29 -4.13
C ASN A 119 -12.54 -13.68 -3.14
N ALA A 120 -12.56 -12.36 -3.02
CA ALA A 120 -11.92 -11.60 -1.96
C ALA A 120 -12.96 -11.17 -0.92
N TYR A 121 -12.57 -11.18 0.36
CA TYR A 121 -13.45 -10.89 1.48
C TYR A 121 -12.96 -9.63 2.19
N PHE A 122 -13.62 -8.52 1.91
CA PHE A 122 -13.31 -7.21 2.47
C PHE A 122 -14.13 -6.97 3.74
N PRO A 123 -13.53 -6.42 4.80
CA PRO A 123 -14.30 -5.98 5.96
C PRO A 123 -15.11 -4.72 5.63
N ASP A 124 -16.39 -4.72 5.96
CA ASP A 124 -17.25 -3.53 5.94
C ASP A 124 -17.02 -2.73 7.23
N LEU A 125 -16.10 -1.81 7.18
CA LEU A 125 -15.69 -1.01 8.35
C LEU A 125 -16.71 0.11 8.66
N PRO A 126 -16.83 0.48 9.95
CA PRO A 126 -16.10 0.00 11.11
C PRO A 126 -16.60 -1.35 11.62
N GLY A 127 -15.67 -2.17 12.14
CA GLY A 127 -16.02 -3.40 12.83
C GLY A 127 -16.64 -3.17 14.21
N SER A 128 -17.11 -4.24 14.81
CA SER A 128 -17.63 -4.25 16.18
C SER A 128 -17.30 -5.58 16.88
N THR A 129 -17.33 -5.58 18.21
CA THR A 129 -17.23 -6.83 18.95
C THR A 129 -18.52 -7.63 18.80
N ARG A 130 -18.38 -8.87 18.34
CA ARG A 130 -19.49 -9.81 18.14
C ARG A 130 -19.19 -11.15 18.82
N THR A 131 -20.23 -11.81 19.25
CA THR A 131 -20.13 -13.15 19.88
C THR A 131 -20.18 -14.22 18.80
N ILE A 132 -19.03 -14.79 18.50
CA ILE A 132 -18.83 -15.80 17.47
C ILE A 132 -19.13 -17.19 18.03
N LYS A 133 -19.86 -18.00 17.28
CA LYS A 133 -20.29 -19.34 17.65
C LYS A 133 -19.79 -20.42 16.70
N SER A 134 -19.41 -20.06 15.48
CA SER A 134 -18.79 -20.97 14.53
C SER A 134 -17.83 -20.24 13.60
N GLN A 135 -16.99 -21.02 12.93
CA GLN A 135 -16.07 -20.55 11.91
C GLN A 135 -16.08 -21.45 10.68
N GLU A 136 -15.84 -20.85 9.51
CA GLU A 136 -15.50 -21.57 8.29
C GLU A 136 -14.01 -21.37 8.02
N PHE A 137 -13.29 -22.42 7.67
CA PHE A 137 -11.88 -22.34 7.33
C PHE A 137 -11.49 -23.36 6.26
N ASP A 138 -10.41 -23.06 5.54
CA ASP A 138 -9.86 -23.99 4.58
C ASP A 138 -9.10 -25.10 5.31
N THR A 139 -9.34 -26.34 4.93
CA THR A 139 -8.61 -27.51 5.44
C THR A 139 -8.75 -28.68 4.50
N ASN A 140 -7.69 -29.46 4.40
CA ASN A 140 -7.70 -30.71 3.64
C ASN A 140 -8.48 -31.84 4.35
N THR A 141 -8.83 -31.67 5.62
CA THR A 141 -9.54 -32.67 6.42
C THR A 141 -10.64 -32.01 7.23
N CYS A 142 -11.87 -32.12 6.77
CA CYS A 142 -13.03 -31.62 7.51
C CYS A 142 -13.70 -32.75 8.27
N SER A 143 -13.82 -32.59 9.59
CA SER A 143 -14.46 -33.59 10.48
C SER A 143 -15.96 -33.34 10.71
N THR A 144 -16.46 -32.17 10.29
CA THR A 144 -17.85 -31.76 10.52
C THR A 144 -18.63 -31.75 9.20
N PHE A 145 -18.81 -30.62 8.58
CA PHE A 145 -19.42 -30.58 7.26
C PHE A 145 -18.77 -29.47 6.40
N ILE A 146 -18.84 -29.68 5.08
CA ILE A 146 -18.36 -28.71 4.11
C ILE A 146 -19.50 -27.77 3.73
N THR A 147 -19.26 -26.47 3.86
CA THR A 147 -20.22 -25.43 3.49
C THR A 147 -20.35 -25.31 1.96
N PRO A 148 -21.37 -24.63 1.44
CA PRO A 148 -21.50 -24.36 0.00
C PRO A 148 -20.31 -23.61 -0.62
N ARG A 149 -19.48 -22.94 0.21
CA ARG A 149 -18.24 -22.29 -0.23
C ARG A 149 -17.07 -23.25 -0.38
N GLY A 150 -17.21 -24.48 0.06
CA GLY A 150 -16.11 -25.47 0.06
C GLY A 150 -15.26 -25.42 1.32
N LEU A 151 -15.63 -24.63 2.32
CA LEU A 151 -14.92 -24.50 3.60
C LEU A 151 -15.46 -25.47 4.64
N CYS A 152 -14.62 -25.84 5.58
CA CYS A 152 -15.02 -26.64 6.72
C CYS A 152 -15.71 -25.78 7.78
N CYS A 153 -16.89 -26.16 8.23
CA CYS A 153 -17.59 -25.49 9.30
C CYS A 153 -17.29 -26.17 10.65
N GLU A 154 -16.92 -25.39 11.62
CA GLU A 154 -16.70 -25.82 13.00
C GLU A 154 -17.44 -24.91 13.96
N SER A 155 -18.24 -25.51 14.85
CA SER A 155 -18.92 -24.78 15.92
C SER A 155 -18.01 -24.71 17.17
N PHE A 156 -18.00 -23.57 17.81
CA PHE A 156 -17.28 -23.39 19.08
C PHE A 156 -18.07 -24.02 20.24
N GLN A 157 -17.41 -24.78 21.08
CA GLN A 157 -18.01 -25.32 22.31
C GLN A 157 -18.40 -24.18 23.27
N THR A 158 -17.61 -23.12 23.29
CA THR A 158 -17.87 -21.91 24.06
C THR A 158 -17.81 -20.73 23.08
N PRO A 159 -18.88 -19.91 22.95
CA PRO A 159 -18.84 -18.72 22.12
C PRO A 159 -17.71 -17.76 22.54
N GLU A 160 -17.09 -17.10 21.55
CA GLU A 160 -15.97 -16.20 21.76
C GLU A 160 -16.33 -14.79 21.25
N ASP A 161 -15.98 -13.77 22.03
CA ASP A 161 -16.11 -12.40 21.57
C ASP A 161 -14.90 -12.00 20.72
N ARG A 162 -15.15 -11.61 19.46
CA ARG A 162 -14.13 -11.15 18.50
C ARG A 162 -14.50 -9.81 17.90
N PHE A 163 -13.50 -9.00 17.61
CA PHE A 163 -13.70 -7.75 16.88
C PHE A 163 -13.74 -8.06 15.38
N THR A 164 -14.93 -8.01 14.81
CA THR A 164 -15.19 -8.42 13.43
C THR A 164 -15.98 -7.36 12.67
N ALA A 165 -15.96 -7.46 11.35
CA ALA A 165 -16.82 -6.70 10.45
C ALA A 165 -17.55 -7.66 9.51
N SER A 166 -18.68 -7.23 8.96
CA SER A 166 -19.37 -7.94 7.89
C SER A 166 -18.46 -8.09 6.69
N ALA A 167 -18.46 -9.24 6.03
CA ALA A 167 -17.68 -9.45 4.83
C ALA A 167 -18.42 -8.94 3.59
N VAL A 168 -17.80 -8.03 2.85
CA VAL A 168 -18.20 -7.71 1.46
C VAL A 168 -17.43 -8.62 0.53
N ILE A 169 -18.15 -9.46 -0.21
CA ILE A 169 -17.55 -10.49 -1.07
C ILE A 169 -17.43 -9.92 -2.49
N VAL A 170 -16.22 -9.89 -3.01
CA VAL A 170 -15.90 -9.37 -4.35
C VAL A 170 -15.25 -10.48 -5.18
N PRO A 171 -15.79 -10.85 -6.34
CA PRO A 171 -15.12 -11.78 -7.24
C PRO A 171 -13.73 -11.25 -7.65
N LEU A 172 -12.69 -12.08 -7.59
CA LEU A 172 -11.32 -11.70 -7.94
C LEU A 172 -11.22 -11.17 -9.38
N ALA A 173 -12.01 -11.71 -10.28
CA ALA A 173 -12.08 -11.23 -11.67
C ALA A 173 -12.50 -9.74 -11.79
N ASN A 174 -13.17 -9.18 -10.78
CA ASN A 174 -13.53 -7.76 -10.76
C ASN A 174 -12.36 -6.87 -10.28
N LEU A 175 -11.39 -7.45 -9.60
CA LEU A 175 -10.21 -6.74 -9.10
C LEU A 175 -9.16 -6.58 -10.20
N GLY A 176 -8.86 -7.62 -10.97
CA GLY A 176 -7.92 -7.58 -12.07
C GLY A 176 -7.82 -8.90 -12.81
N THR A 177 -7.21 -8.88 -13.99
CA THR A 177 -7.01 -10.04 -14.86
C THR A 177 -5.53 -10.40 -14.89
N PRO A 178 -5.10 -11.55 -14.35
CA PRO A 178 -3.69 -11.95 -14.38
C PRO A 178 -3.18 -12.18 -15.82
N PRO A 179 -1.85 -12.25 -16.05
CA PRO A 179 -0.81 -12.05 -15.05
C PRO A 179 -0.66 -10.57 -14.64
N PHE A 180 -0.15 -10.37 -13.42
CA PHE A 180 0.14 -9.04 -12.90
C PHE A 180 1.62 -8.68 -13.08
N HIS A 181 1.92 -7.40 -13.21
CA HIS A 181 3.30 -6.91 -13.31
C HIS A 181 3.45 -5.55 -12.64
N ALA A 182 4.66 -5.26 -12.20
CA ALA A 182 5.01 -3.97 -11.63
C ALA A 182 5.26 -2.94 -12.76
N ASP A 183 4.73 -1.73 -12.59
CA ASP A 183 4.97 -0.56 -13.43
C ASP A 183 5.58 0.56 -12.54
N PHE A 184 6.83 0.97 -12.85
CA PHE A 184 7.67 1.87 -12.04
C PHE A 184 7.69 3.30 -12.58
#